data_6689718a8445b70ee9c9d7b7c8993c4a
#
_entry.id   6689718a8445b70ee9c9d7b7c8993c4a
#
_cell.length_a   1.000
_cell.length_b   1.000
_cell.length_c   1.000
_cell.angle_alpha   90.00
_cell.angle_beta   90.00
_cell.angle_gamma   90.00
#
_symmetry.space_group_name_H-M   'P 1'
#
loop_
_entity.id
_entity.type
_entity.pdbx_description
1 polymer ?
#
loop_
_entity_poly.entity_id
_entity_poly.type
_entity_poly.pdbx_seq_one_letter_code
_entity_poly.pdbx_strand_id
1 'polypeptide(L)'
;MAIIADKPTGLVDGSDRSLMKKLLFPYTSDGAPRAPILFFIMILAVVTPLMGLYRWYMESTAFTVGLDYFEPEFQTYWMSWFYGQLTFFAVVGTIGVTWLWFTRPSREDVMAMPARDELGVYILILSGLGILSIMVPAVFGLWVEADAAWHQVTIRDTDFTPTHIQLFYGVIPLFAVVVILGLLWLHTRMPDYIGRVSIPLLLIGSAPVLIMPNLGYNEWGHTFFYAEELFAAPVHWGFVMLGWGLFAITGFMLECINRVLVLTKVKKEAAA
;
A
#
# COMPACT_ATOMS: atom_id res chain seq x y z
N MET A 1 -23.54 22.33 -27.36
CA MET A 1 -22.59 22.42 -26.25
C MET A 1 -21.22 22.52 -26.89
N ALA A 2 -20.61 23.71 -26.91
CA ALA A 2 -19.40 23.97 -27.69
C ALA A 2 -18.19 23.30 -26.99
N ILE A 3 -17.57 22.37 -27.71
CA ILE A 3 -16.29 21.79 -27.30
C ILE A 3 -15.24 22.86 -27.59
N ILE A 4 -14.71 23.45 -26.52
CA ILE A 4 -13.54 24.32 -26.61
C ILE A 4 -12.39 23.40 -27.03
N ALA A 5 -12.05 23.44 -28.31
CA ALA A 5 -10.82 22.83 -28.80
C ALA A 5 -9.65 23.52 -28.09
N ASP A 6 -9.04 22.81 -27.18
CA ASP A 6 -7.84 23.25 -26.49
C ASP A 6 -6.74 23.46 -27.54
N LYS A 7 -6.42 24.73 -27.83
CA LYS A 7 -5.23 25.04 -28.64
C LYS A 7 -4.05 24.30 -28.01
N PRO A 8 -3.18 23.68 -28.79
CA PRO A 8 -1.96 23.11 -28.25
C PRO A 8 -1.14 24.27 -27.66
N THR A 9 -1.38 24.50 -26.37
CA THR A 9 -0.50 25.36 -25.56
C THR A 9 0.85 24.72 -25.64
N GLY A 10 1.81 25.49 -26.14
CA GLY A 10 3.14 25.07 -26.55
C GLY A 10 3.75 24.04 -25.61
N LEU A 11 4.44 23.09 -26.21
CA LEU A 11 5.28 22.08 -25.56
C LEU A 11 5.85 22.68 -24.28
N VAL A 12 5.28 22.30 -23.13
CA VAL A 12 5.90 22.67 -21.86
C VAL A 12 7.24 21.98 -21.86
N ASP A 13 8.27 22.79 -22.07
CA ASP A 13 9.66 22.37 -22.11
C ASP A 13 9.93 21.52 -20.86
N GLY A 14 10.32 20.27 -21.06
CA GLY A 14 10.57 19.32 -19.98
C GLY A 14 11.73 19.74 -19.06
N SER A 15 12.39 20.88 -19.37
CA SER A 15 13.51 21.43 -18.61
C SER A 15 13.10 22.01 -17.25
N ASP A 16 11.85 22.47 -17.09
CA ASP A 16 11.42 23.23 -15.91
C ASP A 16 10.66 22.39 -14.85
N ARG A 17 10.58 21.07 -15.03
CA ARG A 17 9.95 20.18 -14.05
C ARG A 17 10.95 19.78 -12.96
N SER A 18 10.52 19.83 -11.70
CA SER A 18 11.32 19.30 -10.59
C SER A 18 11.69 17.83 -10.83
N LEU A 19 12.86 17.40 -10.36
CA LEU A 19 13.33 16.01 -10.49
C LEU A 19 12.27 15.00 -10.04
N MET A 20 11.58 15.28 -8.93
CA MET A 20 10.52 14.44 -8.41
C MET A 20 9.35 14.27 -9.40
N LYS A 21 8.93 15.36 -10.06
CA LYS A 21 7.87 15.27 -11.09
C LYS A 21 8.33 14.46 -12.31
N LYS A 22 9.59 14.54 -12.70
CA LYS A 22 10.15 13.73 -13.81
C LYS A 22 10.18 12.24 -13.46
N LEU A 23 10.46 11.90 -12.21
CA LEU A 23 10.49 10.52 -11.71
C LEU A 23 9.09 9.91 -11.59
N LEU A 24 8.14 10.66 -11.02
CA LEU A 24 6.76 10.20 -10.81
C LEU A 24 5.94 10.16 -12.10
N PHE A 25 6.17 11.10 -12.99
CA PHE A 25 5.39 11.28 -14.22
C PHE A 25 6.32 11.38 -15.43
N PRO A 26 7.00 10.27 -15.81
CA PRO A 26 7.80 10.27 -17.02
C PRO A 26 6.90 10.30 -18.27
N TYR A 27 7.37 10.98 -19.32
CA TYR A 27 6.67 11.07 -20.60
C TYR A 27 7.57 10.65 -21.74
N THR A 28 6.98 10.19 -22.82
CA THR A 28 7.66 9.98 -24.11
C THR A 28 7.97 11.31 -24.79
N SER A 29 8.77 11.28 -25.84
CA SER A 29 9.07 12.47 -26.67
C SER A 29 7.83 13.08 -27.33
N ASP A 30 6.83 12.25 -27.63
CA ASP A 30 5.51 12.66 -28.15
C ASP A 30 4.52 13.05 -27.06
N GLY A 31 4.97 13.04 -25.79
CA GLY A 31 4.22 13.49 -24.64
C GLY A 31 3.24 12.48 -24.07
N ALA A 32 3.33 11.20 -24.41
CA ALA A 32 2.50 10.17 -23.75
C ALA A 32 3.09 9.81 -22.38
N PRO A 33 2.25 9.63 -21.33
CA PRO A 33 2.73 9.21 -20.02
C PRO A 33 3.26 7.77 -20.06
N ARG A 34 4.31 7.53 -19.29
CA ARG A 34 4.97 6.21 -19.12
C ARG A 34 4.87 5.72 -17.69
N ALA A 35 5.04 4.41 -17.52
CA ALA A 35 5.20 3.82 -16.19
C ALA A 35 6.49 4.37 -15.52
N PRO A 36 6.44 4.82 -14.26
CA PRO A 36 7.57 5.39 -13.54
C PRO A 36 8.50 4.30 -12.96
N ILE A 37 9.07 3.47 -13.83
CA ILE A 37 9.87 2.30 -13.44
C ILE A 37 11.04 2.69 -12.54
N LEU A 38 11.76 3.77 -12.88
CA LEU A 38 12.90 4.23 -12.09
C LEU A 38 12.50 4.62 -10.66
N PHE A 39 11.35 5.30 -10.50
CA PHE A 39 10.81 5.64 -9.19
C PHE A 39 10.56 4.38 -8.34
N PHE A 40 9.96 3.36 -8.91
CA PHE A 40 9.71 2.11 -8.19
C PHE A 40 10.98 1.31 -7.89
N ILE A 41 11.96 1.30 -8.80
CA ILE A 41 13.28 0.72 -8.53
C ILE A 41 13.94 1.42 -7.33
N MET A 42 13.86 2.74 -7.24
CA MET A 42 14.39 3.49 -6.10
C MET A 42 13.68 3.14 -4.79
N ILE A 43 12.35 2.99 -4.81
CA ILE A 43 11.60 2.53 -3.63
C ILE A 43 12.08 1.13 -3.21
N LEU A 44 12.17 0.20 -4.16
CA LEU A 44 12.64 -1.17 -3.89
C LEU A 44 14.06 -1.20 -3.34
N ALA A 45 14.95 -0.35 -3.89
CA ALA A 45 16.33 -0.22 -3.42
C ALA A 45 16.44 0.28 -1.98
N VAL A 46 15.41 0.96 -1.46
CA VAL A 46 15.35 1.39 -0.05
C VAL A 46 14.63 0.36 0.82
N VAL A 47 13.46 -0.11 0.37
CA VAL A 47 12.61 -1.00 1.17
C VAL A 47 13.24 -2.38 1.36
N THR A 48 13.85 -2.95 0.31
CA THR A 48 14.43 -4.30 0.40
C THR A 48 15.57 -4.40 1.42
N PRO A 49 16.55 -3.48 1.46
CA PRO A 49 17.58 -3.49 2.52
C PRO A 49 17.01 -3.28 3.92
N LEU A 50 16.00 -2.42 4.09
CA LEU A 50 15.35 -2.22 5.39
C LEU A 50 14.65 -3.48 5.88
N MET A 51 13.95 -4.19 5.00
CA MET A 51 13.34 -5.47 5.32
C MET A 51 14.38 -6.53 5.67
N GLY A 52 15.48 -6.59 4.90
CA GLY A 52 16.60 -7.48 5.17
C GLY A 52 17.30 -7.18 6.50
N LEU A 53 17.46 -5.89 6.85
CA LEU A 53 18.04 -5.48 8.11
C LEU A 53 17.17 -5.91 9.31
N TYR A 54 15.85 -5.75 9.20
CA TYR A 54 14.95 -6.23 10.24
C TYR A 54 14.96 -7.75 10.34
N ARG A 55 14.97 -8.47 9.22
CA ARG A 55 15.10 -9.94 9.22
C ARG A 55 16.38 -10.39 9.91
N TRP A 56 17.50 -9.73 9.60
CA TRP A 56 18.78 -9.99 10.26
C TRP A 56 18.70 -9.71 11.77
N TYR A 57 18.12 -8.59 12.19
CA TYR A 57 17.91 -8.26 13.60
C TYR A 57 17.08 -9.34 14.31
N MET A 58 15.99 -9.74 13.70
CA MET A 58 15.13 -10.79 14.24
C MET A 58 15.88 -12.12 14.39
N GLU A 59 16.55 -12.59 13.37
CA GLU A 59 17.28 -13.86 13.39
C GLU A 59 18.46 -13.86 14.37
N SER A 60 19.12 -12.72 14.57
CA SER A 60 20.23 -12.60 15.50
C SER A 60 19.82 -12.44 16.97
N THR A 61 18.59 -12.01 17.24
CA THR A 61 18.17 -11.59 18.58
C THR A 61 17.02 -12.44 19.14
N ALA A 62 16.09 -12.86 18.29
CA ALA A 62 14.83 -13.46 18.71
C ALA A 62 15.01 -14.79 19.45
N PHE A 63 15.99 -15.62 19.06
CA PHE A 63 16.27 -16.90 19.70
C PHE A 63 16.98 -16.80 21.05
N THR A 64 17.40 -15.60 21.45
CA THR A 64 18.02 -15.34 22.75
C THR A 64 17.09 -14.57 23.69
N VAL A 65 16.40 -13.55 23.19
CA VAL A 65 15.57 -12.64 24.00
C VAL A 65 14.16 -12.46 23.43
N GLY A 66 13.64 -13.43 22.74
CA GLY A 66 12.32 -13.35 22.12
C GLY A 66 11.45 -14.58 22.33
N LEU A 67 11.98 -15.64 22.93
CA LEU A 67 11.27 -16.93 23.13
C LEU A 67 10.22 -16.88 24.23
N ASP A 68 10.31 -15.94 25.13
CA ASP A 68 9.38 -15.78 26.24
C ASP A 68 8.94 -14.32 26.37
N TYR A 69 7.68 -14.06 26.04
CA TYR A 69 7.07 -12.74 26.15
C TYR A 69 7.18 -12.13 27.56
N PHE A 70 7.16 -12.96 28.61
CA PHE A 70 7.13 -12.52 30.01
C PHE A 70 8.50 -12.20 30.56
N GLU A 71 9.58 -12.40 29.81
CA GLU A 71 10.91 -11.96 30.20
C GLU A 71 11.04 -10.43 30.09
N PRO A 72 11.70 -9.76 31.06
CA PRO A 72 11.89 -8.31 31.03
C PRO A 72 12.60 -7.82 29.77
N GLU A 73 13.51 -8.60 29.24
CA GLU A 73 14.27 -8.30 28.02
C GLU A 73 13.35 -8.20 26.80
N PHE A 74 12.27 -8.98 26.74
CA PHE A 74 11.30 -8.92 25.65
C PHE A 74 10.71 -7.50 25.54
N GLN A 75 10.42 -6.85 26.64
CA GLN A 75 9.89 -5.49 26.66
C GLN A 75 10.87 -4.49 26.03
N THR A 76 12.18 -4.68 26.26
CA THR A 76 13.22 -3.80 25.73
C THR A 76 13.46 -4.03 24.24
N TYR A 77 13.59 -5.26 23.81
CA TYR A 77 13.96 -5.59 22.42
C TYR A 77 12.78 -5.58 21.44
N TRP A 78 11.59 -5.97 21.90
CA TRP A 78 10.45 -6.20 21.02
C TRP A 78 9.29 -5.23 21.27
N MET A 79 8.83 -5.07 22.48
CA MET A 79 7.71 -4.18 22.76
C MET A 79 8.06 -2.70 22.59
N SER A 80 9.30 -2.29 22.84
CA SER A 80 9.76 -0.94 22.53
C SER A 80 9.69 -0.66 21.01
N TRP A 81 10.04 -1.64 20.18
CA TRP A 81 9.89 -1.57 18.73
C TRP A 81 8.42 -1.49 18.32
N PHE A 82 7.58 -2.33 18.91
CA PHE A 82 6.12 -2.29 18.70
C PHE A 82 5.53 -0.91 18.96
N TYR A 83 5.77 -0.34 20.15
CA TYR A 83 5.25 0.99 20.49
C TYR A 83 5.86 2.10 19.63
N GLY A 84 7.14 1.98 19.31
CA GLY A 84 7.86 2.94 18.47
C GLY A 84 7.24 3.02 17.07
N GLN A 85 7.02 1.89 16.42
CA GLN A 85 6.45 1.88 15.06
C GLN A 85 4.98 2.32 15.04
N LEU A 86 4.14 1.91 16.00
CA LEU A 86 2.75 2.37 16.08
C LEU A 86 2.68 3.89 16.31
N THR A 87 3.52 4.42 17.20
CA THR A 87 3.61 5.87 17.43
C THR A 87 4.04 6.59 16.15
N PHE A 88 5.05 6.07 15.45
CA PHE A 88 5.50 6.62 14.17
C PHE A 88 4.37 6.66 13.14
N PHE A 89 3.64 5.57 12.96
CA PHE A 89 2.51 5.51 12.01
C PHE A 89 1.38 6.45 12.38
N ALA A 90 1.04 6.55 13.67
CA ALA A 90 0.02 7.49 14.15
C ALA A 90 0.42 8.94 13.86
N VAL A 91 1.66 9.32 14.15
CA VAL A 91 2.19 10.67 13.91
C VAL A 91 2.24 10.99 12.41
N VAL A 92 2.86 10.11 11.61
CA VAL A 92 3.00 10.31 10.16
C VAL A 92 1.63 10.31 9.49
N GLY A 93 0.73 9.42 9.89
CA GLY A 93 -0.64 9.38 9.38
C GLY A 93 -1.40 10.67 9.69
N THR A 94 -1.33 11.15 10.94
CA THR A 94 -1.99 12.40 11.35
C THR A 94 -1.43 13.60 10.60
N ILE A 95 -0.11 13.72 10.50
CA ILE A 95 0.53 14.80 9.73
C ILE A 95 0.11 14.72 8.26
N GLY A 96 0.15 13.53 7.67
CA GLY A 96 -0.22 13.31 6.27
C GLY A 96 -1.68 13.68 5.98
N VAL A 97 -2.62 13.20 6.80
CA VAL A 97 -4.05 13.54 6.67
C VAL A 97 -4.27 15.03 6.81
N THR A 98 -3.68 15.65 7.83
CA THR A 98 -3.78 17.08 8.09
C THR A 98 -3.24 17.89 6.90
N TRP A 99 -2.05 17.55 6.45
CA TRP A 99 -1.43 18.22 5.30
C TRP A 99 -2.27 18.08 4.03
N LEU A 100 -2.72 16.87 3.70
CA LEU A 100 -3.56 16.63 2.53
C LEU A 100 -4.88 17.38 2.58
N TRP A 101 -5.48 17.46 3.77
CA TRP A 101 -6.75 18.17 3.96
C TRP A 101 -6.61 19.68 3.78
N PHE A 102 -5.60 20.28 4.39
CA PHE A 102 -5.42 21.73 4.30
C PHE A 102 -4.81 22.21 2.98
N THR A 103 -4.14 21.34 2.25
CA THR A 103 -3.56 21.65 0.93
C THR A 103 -4.41 21.18 -0.25
N ARG A 104 -5.66 20.77 0.01
CA ARG A 104 -6.55 20.33 -1.08
C ARG A 104 -6.85 21.50 -2.02
N PRO A 105 -6.79 21.28 -3.35
CA PRO A 105 -7.18 22.29 -4.33
C PRO A 105 -8.70 22.53 -4.30
N SER A 106 -9.14 23.60 -4.93
CA SER A 106 -10.57 23.84 -5.13
C SER A 106 -11.16 22.76 -6.07
N ARG A 107 -12.48 22.57 -5.99
CA ARG A 107 -13.17 21.63 -6.90
C ARG A 107 -13.00 22.06 -8.36
N GLU A 108 -12.99 23.35 -8.62
CA GLU A 108 -12.83 23.92 -9.95
C GLU A 108 -11.45 23.60 -10.53
N ASP A 109 -10.39 23.78 -9.73
CA ASP A 109 -9.02 23.44 -10.14
C ASP A 109 -8.87 21.95 -10.45
N VAL A 110 -9.50 21.08 -9.62
CA VAL A 110 -9.45 19.62 -9.87
C VAL A 110 -10.17 19.28 -11.16
N MET A 111 -11.35 19.84 -11.40
CA MET A 111 -12.12 19.58 -12.63
C MET A 111 -11.46 20.16 -13.89
N ALA A 112 -10.59 21.14 -13.72
CA ALA A 112 -9.79 21.73 -14.81
C ALA A 112 -8.49 20.95 -15.11
N MET A 113 -8.23 19.83 -14.41
CA MET A 113 -7.02 19.03 -14.62
C MET A 113 -6.95 18.52 -16.08
N PRO A 114 -5.82 18.74 -16.78
CA PRO A 114 -5.65 18.23 -18.14
C PRO A 114 -5.73 16.69 -18.16
N ALA A 115 -6.44 16.14 -19.16
CA ALA A 115 -6.61 14.68 -19.33
C ALA A 115 -5.27 13.92 -19.37
N ARG A 116 -4.21 14.56 -19.88
CA ARG A 116 -2.85 14.01 -19.88
C ARG A 116 -2.29 13.82 -18.49
N ASP A 117 -2.47 14.78 -17.61
CA ASP A 117 -1.94 14.75 -16.25
C ASP A 117 -2.76 13.76 -15.41
N GLU A 118 -4.07 13.73 -15.61
CA GLU A 118 -4.94 12.72 -15.03
C GLU A 118 -4.53 11.31 -15.44
N LEU A 119 -4.27 11.07 -16.73
CA LEU A 119 -3.78 9.80 -17.25
C LEU A 119 -2.44 9.39 -16.62
N GLY A 120 -1.53 10.35 -16.42
CA GLY A 120 -0.25 10.12 -15.74
C GLY A 120 -0.42 9.57 -14.33
N VAL A 121 -1.37 10.11 -13.58
CA VAL A 121 -1.69 9.62 -12.23
C VAL A 121 -2.22 8.19 -12.26
N TYR A 122 -3.12 7.84 -13.17
CA TYR A 122 -3.62 6.46 -13.27
C TYR A 122 -2.53 5.47 -13.67
N ILE A 123 -1.60 5.87 -14.53
CA ILE A 123 -0.44 5.02 -14.88
C ILE A 123 0.46 4.82 -13.67
N LEU A 124 0.71 5.86 -12.87
CA LEU A 124 1.45 5.73 -11.61
C LEU A 124 0.76 4.75 -10.65
N ILE A 125 -0.55 4.88 -10.44
CA ILE A 125 -1.35 4.01 -9.55
C ILE A 125 -1.29 2.57 -10.05
N LEU A 126 -1.58 2.31 -11.32
CA LEU A 126 -1.58 0.96 -11.89
C LEU A 126 -0.18 0.32 -11.84
N SER A 127 0.87 1.10 -12.07
CA SER A 127 2.24 0.63 -11.93
C SER A 127 2.56 0.27 -10.46
N GLY A 128 2.11 1.08 -9.51
CA GLY A 128 2.24 0.81 -8.08
C GLY A 128 1.51 -0.46 -7.67
N LEU A 129 0.27 -0.65 -8.11
CA LEU A 129 -0.51 -1.86 -7.86
C LEU A 129 0.16 -3.10 -8.46
N GLY A 130 0.73 -2.99 -9.67
CA GLY A 130 1.48 -4.07 -10.31
C GLY A 130 2.71 -4.49 -9.50
N ILE A 131 3.46 -3.54 -8.94
CA ILE A 131 4.62 -3.82 -8.10
C ILE A 131 4.19 -4.40 -6.75
N LEU A 132 3.15 -3.85 -6.12
CA LEU A 132 2.61 -4.38 -4.87
C LEU A 132 2.12 -5.83 -5.03
N SER A 133 1.54 -6.19 -6.18
CA SER A 133 1.11 -7.56 -6.45
C SER A 133 2.25 -8.58 -6.46
N ILE A 134 3.49 -8.15 -6.66
CA ILE A 134 4.69 -8.99 -6.58
C ILE A 134 5.29 -8.91 -5.17
N MET A 135 5.39 -7.71 -4.62
CA MET A 135 6.05 -7.49 -3.32
C MET A 135 5.27 -8.09 -2.15
N VAL A 136 3.95 -7.96 -2.15
CA VAL A 136 3.13 -8.45 -1.03
C VAL A 136 3.30 -9.96 -0.84
N PRO A 137 3.11 -10.83 -1.86
CA PRO A 137 3.38 -12.25 -1.71
C PRO A 137 4.82 -12.58 -1.31
N ALA A 138 5.81 -11.85 -1.85
CA ALA A 138 7.22 -12.08 -1.50
C ALA A 138 7.51 -11.75 -0.03
N VAL A 139 7.00 -10.62 0.48
CA VAL A 139 7.15 -10.21 1.88
C VAL A 139 6.42 -11.20 2.80
N PHE A 140 5.17 -11.54 2.48
CA PHE A 140 4.42 -12.51 3.28
C PHE A 140 5.08 -13.88 3.27
N GLY A 141 5.52 -14.38 2.12
CA GLY A 141 6.24 -15.65 2.04
C GLY A 141 7.48 -15.70 2.91
N LEU A 142 8.27 -14.63 2.91
CA LEU A 142 9.47 -14.50 3.75
C LEU A 142 9.15 -14.52 5.26
N TRP A 143 8.06 -13.87 5.66
CA TRP A 143 7.72 -13.72 7.07
C TRP A 143 6.89 -14.87 7.61
N VAL A 144 6.03 -15.50 6.81
CA VAL A 144 5.23 -16.67 7.21
C VAL A 144 6.13 -17.86 7.52
N GLU A 145 7.19 -18.08 6.74
CA GLU A 145 8.17 -19.14 7.04
C GLU A 145 8.86 -18.87 8.39
N ALA A 146 9.29 -17.65 8.63
CA ALA A 146 9.90 -17.26 9.89
C ALA A 146 8.94 -17.40 11.10
N ASP A 147 7.68 -17.08 10.89
CA ASP A 147 6.63 -17.18 11.90
C ASP A 147 6.34 -18.63 12.27
N ALA A 148 6.21 -19.51 11.27
CA ALA A 148 6.04 -20.94 11.50
C ALA A 148 7.21 -21.56 12.30
N ALA A 149 8.45 -21.22 11.92
CA ALA A 149 9.63 -21.67 12.65
C ALA A 149 9.66 -21.12 14.10
N TRP A 150 9.21 -19.89 14.29
CA TRP A 150 9.15 -19.24 15.60
C TRP A 150 8.23 -19.98 16.56
N HIS A 151 6.99 -20.28 16.15
CA HIS A 151 5.99 -20.95 16.98
C HIS A 151 6.42 -22.35 17.46
N GLN A 152 7.38 -22.98 16.77
CA GLN A 152 7.90 -24.28 17.18
C GLN A 152 8.91 -24.20 18.34
N VAL A 153 9.48 -23.03 18.62
CA VAL A 153 10.56 -22.85 19.62
C VAL A 153 10.17 -21.92 20.76
N THR A 154 9.02 -21.26 20.66
CA THR A 154 8.53 -20.33 21.68
C THR A 154 8.24 -21.04 23.00
N ILE A 155 8.69 -20.47 24.12
CA ILE A 155 8.49 -21.01 25.47
C ILE A 155 7.11 -20.60 26.00
N ARG A 156 6.78 -19.31 25.90
CA ARG A 156 5.48 -18.73 26.24
C ARG A 156 5.11 -17.70 25.22
N ASP A 157 4.08 -17.99 24.48
CA ASP A 157 3.64 -17.19 23.35
C ASP A 157 2.54 -16.20 23.74
N THR A 158 2.45 -15.14 22.94
CA THR A 158 1.34 -14.18 22.91
C THR A 158 1.21 -13.68 21.46
N ASP A 159 0.19 -12.86 21.17
CA ASP A 159 0.04 -12.20 19.88
C ASP A 159 1.22 -11.26 19.51
N PHE A 160 2.14 -11.04 20.44
CA PHE A 160 3.29 -10.14 20.29
C PHE A 160 4.59 -10.90 20.04
N THR A 161 4.60 -11.88 19.17
CA THR A 161 5.86 -12.51 18.76
C THR A 161 6.71 -11.53 17.94
N PRO A 162 8.05 -11.72 17.88
CA PRO A 162 8.91 -10.89 17.03
C PRO A 162 8.45 -10.79 15.58
N THR A 163 7.95 -11.89 15.00
CA THR A 163 7.40 -11.94 13.65
C THR A 163 6.07 -11.18 13.53
N HIS A 164 5.16 -11.35 14.49
CA HIS A 164 3.88 -10.64 14.51
C HIS A 164 4.06 -9.14 14.71
N ILE A 165 5.01 -8.71 15.54
CA ILE A 165 5.31 -7.29 15.75
C ILE A 165 5.67 -6.61 14.43
N GLN A 166 6.42 -7.26 13.55
CA GLN A 166 6.75 -6.68 12.26
C GLN A 166 5.62 -6.86 11.23
N LEU A 167 5.04 -8.03 11.12
CA LEU A 167 4.08 -8.34 10.08
C LEU A 167 2.72 -7.69 10.37
N PHE A 168 2.11 -8.02 11.50
CA PHE A 168 0.75 -7.58 11.82
C PHE A 168 0.70 -6.15 12.39
N TYR A 169 1.70 -5.77 13.17
CA TYR A 169 1.74 -4.47 13.84
C TYR A 169 2.69 -3.48 13.18
N GLY A 170 3.42 -3.88 12.13
CA GLY A 170 4.28 -3.03 11.32
C GLY A 170 3.77 -2.85 9.90
N VAL A 171 3.84 -3.92 9.10
CA VAL A 171 3.50 -3.85 7.65
C VAL A 171 2.02 -3.52 7.42
N ILE A 172 1.10 -4.11 8.17
CA ILE A 172 -0.33 -3.87 7.98
C ILE A 172 -0.74 -2.43 8.37
N PRO A 173 -0.36 -1.88 9.54
CA PRO A 173 -0.62 -0.48 9.85
C PRO A 173 0.05 0.50 8.87
N LEU A 174 1.27 0.23 8.40
CA LEU A 174 1.90 1.02 7.35
C LEU A 174 1.04 1.04 6.09
N PHE A 175 0.59 -0.13 5.64
CA PHE A 175 -0.29 -0.24 4.48
C PHE A 175 -1.59 0.52 4.68
N ALA A 176 -2.21 0.45 5.85
CA ALA A 176 -3.41 1.18 6.20
C ALA A 176 -3.20 2.70 6.10
N VAL A 177 -2.10 3.22 6.65
CA VAL A 177 -1.75 4.64 6.54
C VAL A 177 -1.61 5.05 5.08
N VAL A 178 -0.89 4.28 4.27
CA VAL A 178 -0.70 4.55 2.84
C VAL A 178 -2.04 4.57 2.09
N VAL A 179 -2.93 3.61 2.36
CA VAL A 179 -4.25 3.55 1.71
C VAL A 179 -5.16 4.68 2.15
N ILE A 180 -5.18 5.04 3.45
CA ILE A 180 -5.97 6.17 3.95
C ILE A 180 -5.50 7.49 3.32
N LEU A 181 -4.19 7.71 3.26
CA LEU A 181 -3.63 8.88 2.59
C LEU A 181 -3.94 8.87 1.09
N GLY A 182 -3.83 7.73 0.43
CA GLY A 182 -4.19 7.55 -0.97
C GLY A 182 -5.68 7.81 -1.23
N LEU A 183 -6.55 7.30 -0.39
CA LEU A 183 -8.01 7.53 -0.44
C LEU A 183 -8.32 9.03 -0.32
N LEU A 184 -7.77 9.69 0.67
CA LEU A 184 -7.95 11.13 0.86
C LEU A 184 -7.38 11.93 -0.31
N TRP A 185 -6.19 11.56 -0.79
CA TRP A 185 -5.55 12.21 -1.93
C TRP A 185 -6.40 12.10 -3.20
N LEU A 186 -6.86 10.90 -3.54
CA LEU A 186 -7.69 10.66 -4.72
C LEU A 186 -9.01 11.44 -4.66
N HIS A 187 -9.73 11.36 -3.55
CA HIS A 187 -11.04 12.01 -3.41
C HIS A 187 -10.98 13.54 -3.32
N THR A 188 -9.79 14.10 -3.11
CA THR A 188 -9.61 15.55 -3.04
C THR A 188 -8.87 16.13 -4.24
N ARG A 189 -8.26 15.31 -5.11
CA ARG A 189 -7.36 15.78 -6.17
C ARG A 189 -7.61 15.18 -7.54
N MET A 190 -8.48 14.18 -7.65
CA MET A 190 -8.73 13.53 -8.94
C MET A 190 -10.15 13.81 -9.46
N PRO A 191 -10.29 14.25 -10.73
CA PRO A 191 -11.60 14.62 -11.31
C PRO A 191 -12.65 13.51 -11.18
N ASP A 192 -12.26 12.26 -11.41
CA ASP A 192 -13.18 11.12 -11.36
C ASP A 192 -13.66 10.79 -9.95
N TYR A 193 -12.91 11.15 -8.91
CA TYR A 193 -13.22 10.82 -7.52
C TYR A 193 -13.83 11.96 -6.69
N ILE A 194 -13.73 13.21 -7.15
CA ILE A 194 -14.22 14.37 -6.37
C ILE A 194 -15.75 14.40 -6.19
N GLY A 195 -16.48 13.66 -7.00
CA GLY A 195 -17.95 13.58 -6.95
C GLY A 195 -18.51 12.23 -6.53
N ARG A 196 -17.66 11.25 -6.26
CA ARG A 196 -18.07 9.89 -5.87
C ARG A 196 -17.12 9.30 -4.85
N VAL A 197 -17.52 8.22 -4.21
CA VAL A 197 -16.66 7.41 -3.32
C VAL A 197 -16.28 6.13 -4.05
N SER A 198 -15.00 5.80 -4.05
CA SER A 198 -14.53 4.49 -4.51
C SER A 198 -14.80 3.45 -3.44
N ILE A 199 -15.78 2.60 -3.66
CA ILE A 199 -16.11 1.50 -2.74
C ILE A 199 -14.95 0.51 -2.62
N PRO A 200 -14.32 0.05 -3.73
CA PRO A 200 -13.17 -0.85 -3.62
C PRO A 200 -12.01 -0.24 -2.79
N LEU A 201 -11.68 1.02 -3.02
CA LEU A 201 -10.61 1.69 -2.27
C LEU A 201 -10.96 1.89 -0.78
N LEU A 202 -12.23 2.18 -0.48
CA LEU A 202 -12.71 2.25 0.89
C LEU A 202 -12.61 0.89 1.59
N LEU A 203 -12.96 -0.18 0.88
CA LEU A 203 -12.81 -1.54 1.39
C LEU A 203 -11.35 -1.88 1.68
N ILE A 204 -10.41 -1.53 0.82
CA ILE A 204 -8.97 -1.70 1.06
C ILE A 204 -8.55 -0.90 2.30
N GLY A 205 -9.02 0.34 2.45
CA GLY A 205 -8.72 1.21 3.59
C GLY A 205 -9.29 0.73 4.91
N SER A 206 -10.33 -0.11 4.89
CA SER A 206 -10.91 -0.70 6.10
C SER A 206 -10.21 -2.01 6.54
N ALA A 207 -9.16 -2.45 5.83
CA ALA A 207 -8.41 -3.66 6.18
C ALA A 207 -7.98 -3.74 7.65
N PRO A 208 -7.55 -2.67 8.34
CA PRO A 208 -7.22 -2.72 9.76
C PRO A 208 -8.38 -3.15 10.65
N VAL A 209 -9.61 -2.80 10.29
CA VAL A 209 -10.82 -3.22 11.04
C VAL A 209 -11.07 -4.73 10.87
N LEU A 210 -10.63 -5.30 9.75
CA LEU A 210 -10.79 -6.72 9.45
C LEU A 210 -9.66 -7.60 10.01
N ILE A 211 -8.62 -7.01 10.56
CA ILE A 211 -7.57 -7.75 11.29
C ILE A 211 -8.19 -8.49 12.47
N MET A 212 -9.10 -7.87 13.21
CA MET A 212 -9.70 -8.49 14.39
C MET A 212 -10.47 -9.79 14.09
N PRO A 213 -11.39 -9.84 13.09
CA PRO A 213 -11.98 -11.09 12.67
C PRO A 213 -10.95 -12.12 12.19
N ASN A 214 -9.86 -11.65 11.58
CA ASN A 214 -8.81 -12.51 11.06
C ASN A 214 -8.00 -13.15 12.20
N LEU A 215 -7.65 -12.41 13.24
CA LEU A 215 -7.04 -12.95 14.46
C LEU A 215 -7.96 -14.00 15.10
N GLY A 216 -9.27 -13.74 15.18
CA GLY A 216 -10.24 -14.73 15.66
C GLY A 216 -10.29 -16.00 14.82
N TYR A 217 -10.15 -15.90 13.50
CA TYR A 217 -10.05 -17.07 12.61
C TYR A 217 -8.75 -17.84 12.81
N ASN A 218 -7.66 -17.14 13.07
CA ASN A 218 -6.39 -17.75 13.42
C ASN A 218 -6.50 -18.56 14.68
N GLU A 219 -6.98 -17.96 15.76
CA GLU A 219 -7.19 -18.64 17.05
C GLU A 219 -8.14 -19.83 16.92
N TRP A 220 -9.21 -19.69 16.13
CA TRP A 220 -10.12 -20.80 15.86
C TRP A 220 -9.41 -21.94 15.12
N GLY A 221 -8.58 -21.63 14.13
CA GLY A 221 -7.77 -22.60 13.40
C GLY A 221 -6.82 -23.37 14.32
N HIS A 222 -6.10 -22.65 15.20
CA HIS A 222 -5.20 -23.24 16.20
C HIS A 222 -5.94 -24.16 17.17
N THR A 223 -7.15 -23.81 17.56
CA THR A 223 -7.94 -24.59 18.53
C THR A 223 -8.51 -25.87 17.94
N PHE A 224 -8.99 -25.83 16.69
CA PHE A 224 -9.70 -26.96 16.07
C PHE A 224 -8.83 -27.82 15.16
N PHE A 225 -7.78 -27.27 14.62
CA PHE A 225 -6.90 -27.96 13.69
C PHE A 225 -5.50 -28.05 14.29
N TYR A 226 -5.23 -29.03 15.09
CA TYR A 226 -3.94 -29.27 15.76
C TYR A 226 -2.71 -29.23 14.82
N ALA A 227 -2.92 -29.11 13.54
CA ALA A 227 -1.90 -28.96 12.51
C ALA A 227 -1.94 -27.53 11.95
N GLU A 228 -1.50 -26.55 12.72
CA GLU A 228 -1.43 -25.13 12.37
C GLU A 228 -0.88 -24.88 10.96
N GLU A 229 0.21 -25.52 10.65
CA GLU A 229 0.94 -25.33 9.39
C GLU A 229 0.17 -25.80 8.16
N LEU A 230 -0.69 -26.83 8.32
CA LEU A 230 -1.46 -27.39 7.21
C LEU A 230 -2.79 -26.67 6.97
N PHE A 231 -3.41 -26.12 8.00
CA PHE A 231 -4.78 -25.61 7.91
C PHE A 231 -4.88 -24.12 8.24
N ALA A 232 -4.14 -23.60 9.20
CA ALA A 232 -4.20 -22.18 9.54
C ALA A 232 -3.61 -21.31 8.42
N ALA A 233 -2.47 -21.65 7.86
CA ALA A 233 -1.88 -20.92 6.75
C ALA A 233 -2.80 -20.84 5.52
N PRO A 234 -3.37 -21.94 4.98
CA PRO A 234 -4.35 -21.86 3.90
C PRO A 234 -5.62 -21.09 4.24
N VAL A 235 -6.14 -21.20 5.47
CA VAL A 235 -7.34 -20.47 5.90
C VAL A 235 -7.04 -18.97 6.02
N HIS A 236 -5.94 -18.60 6.64
CA HIS A 236 -5.44 -17.22 6.70
C HIS A 236 -5.26 -16.62 5.30
N TRP A 237 -4.49 -17.28 4.47
CA TRP A 237 -4.20 -16.84 3.12
C TRP A 237 -5.46 -16.78 2.26
N GLY A 238 -6.33 -17.79 2.37
CA GLY A 238 -7.57 -17.85 1.64
C GLY A 238 -8.53 -16.73 2.04
N PHE A 239 -8.67 -16.46 3.32
CA PHE A 239 -9.67 -15.50 3.80
C PHE A 239 -9.22 -14.04 3.68
N VAL A 240 -7.98 -13.73 4.05
CA VAL A 240 -7.47 -12.35 4.06
C VAL A 240 -6.97 -11.91 2.69
N MET A 241 -6.18 -12.75 2.05
CA MET A 241 -5.51 -12.38 0.81
C MET A 241 -6.37 -12.65 -0.42
N LEU A 242 -7.07 -13.77 -0.48
CA LEU A 242 -7.81 -14.16 -1.68
C LEU A 242 -9.25 -13.63 -1.70
N GLY A 243 -9.96 -13.70 -0.58
CA GLY A 243 -11.37 -13.28 -0.56
C GLY A 243 -11.51 -11.77 -0.65
N TRP A 244 -10.80 -11.07 0.19
CA TRP A 244 -11.09 -9.67 0.45
C TRP A 244 -10.12 -8.71 -0.23
N GLY A 245 -8.83 -8.92 -0.06
CA GLY A 245 -7.81 -8.06 -0.65
C GLY A 245 -7.83 -8.09 -2.17
N LEU A 246 -7.90 -9.27 -2.78
CA LEU A 246 -7.92 -9.42 -4.23
C LEU A 246 -9.19 -8.84 -4.87
N PHE A 247 -10.37 -9.05 -4.30
CA PHE A 247 -11.59 -8.46 -4.83
C PHE A 247 -11.57 -6.94 -4.75
N ALA A 248 -11.17 -6.38 -3.61
CA ALA A 248 -11.11 -4.93 -3.44
C ALA A 248 -10.02 -4.31 -4.31
N ILE A 249 -8.82 -4.89 -4.35
CA ILE A 249 -7.71 -4.42 -5.20
C ILE A 249 -8.08 -4.53 -6.68
N THR A 250 -8.66 -5.65 -7.12
CA THR A 250 -9.12 -5.84 -8.50
C THR A 250 -10.22 -4.84 -8.85
N GLY A 251 -11.18 -4.62 -7.95
CA GLY A 251 -12.23 -3.62 -8.16
C GLY A 251 -11.65 -2.21 -8.34
N PHE A 252 -10.71 -1.80 -7.51
CA PHE A 252 -10.04 -0.50 -7.66
C PHE A 252 -9.20 -0.42 -8.94
N MET A 253 -8.50 -1.48 -9.29
CA MET A 253 -7.73 -1.56 -10.54
C MET A 253 -8.64 -1.42 -11.76
N LEU A 254 -9.82 -2.06 -11.76
CA LEU A 254 -10.81 -1.95 -12.83
C LEU A 254 -11.39 -0.53 -12.93
N GLU A 255 -11.62 0.17 -11.81
CA GLU A 255 -11.98 1.60 -11.84
C GLU A 255 -10.91 2.43 -12.57
N CYS A 256 -9.64 2.25 -12.20
CA CYS A 256 -8.53 2.94 -12.83
C CYS A 256 -8.40 2.63 -14.33
N ILE A 257 -8.50 1.35 -14.72
CA ILE A 257 -8.43 0.92 -16.12
C ILE A 257 -9.59 1.52 -16.93
N ASN A 258 -10.80 1.48 -16.38
CA ASN A 258 -11.96 2.06 -17.06
C ASN A 258 -11.76 3.56 -17.34
N ARG A 259 -11.25 4.31 -16.38
CA ARG A 259 -10.95 5.73 -16.58
C ARG A 259 -9.83 5.96 -17.60
N VAL A 260 -8.78 5.16 -17.59
CA VAL A 260 -7.73 5.19 -18.63
C VAL A 260 -8.32 4.99 -20.03
N LEU A 261 -9.22 4.02 -20.20
CA LEU A 261 -9.89 3.77 -21.47
C LEU A 261 -10.73 4.98 -21.93
N VAL A 262 -11.43 5.64 -21.02
CA VAL A 262 -12.19 6.86 -21.32
C VAL A 262 -11.25 7.97 -21.78
N LEU A 263 -10.19 8.26 -21.02
CA LEU A 263 -9.23 9.33 -21.33
C LEU A 263 -8.50 9.10 -22.67
N THR A 264 -8.21 7.85 -23.02
CA THR A 264 -7.54 7.51 -24.27
C THR A 264 -8.48 7.53 -25.48
N LYS A 265 -9.76 7.21 -25.31
CA LYS A 265 -10.76 7.35 -26.39
C LYS A 265 -11.01 8.81 -26.75
N VAL A 266 -11.22 9.66 -25.76
CA VAL A 266 -11.41 11.11 -25.97
C VAL A 266 -10.20 11.71 -26.73
N LYS A 267 -8.98 11.27 -26.42
CA LYS A 267 -7.79 11.72 -27.16
C LYS A 267 -7.78 11.28 -28.62
N LYS A 268 -8.27 10.08 -28.95
CA LYS A 268 -8.37 9.59 -30.33
C LYS A 268 -9.39 10.38 -31.15
N GLU A 269 -10.56 10.63 -30.59
CA GLU A 269 -11.63 11.40 -31.25
C GLU A 269 -11.23 12.87 -31.47
N ALA A 270 -10.47 13.47 -30.56
CA ALA A 270 -9.95 14.82 -30.73
C ALA A 270 -8.78 14.94 -31.74
N ALA A 271 -8.14 13.82 -32.09
CA ALA A 271 -7.04 13.77 -33.06
C ALA A 271 -7.49 13.32 -34.46
N ALA A 272 -8.72 12.88 -34.62
CA ALA A 272 -9.35 12.51 -35.89
C ALA A 272 -10.20 13.66 -36.49
#